data_c7fe3149b5bea5cbe83498e920891f3a
#
_entry.id   c7fe3149b5bea5cbe83498e920891f3a
#
_cell.length_a   1.000
_cell.length_b   1.000
_cell.length_c   1.000
_cell.angle_alpha   90.00
_cell.angle_beta   90.00
_cell.angle_gamma   90.00
#
_symmetry.space_group_name_H-M   'P 1'
#
loop_
_entity.id
_entity.type
_entity.pdbx_description
1 polymer ?
#
loop_
_entity_poly.entity_id
_entity_poly.type
_entity_poly.pdbx_seq_one_letter_code
_entity_poly.pdbx_strand_id
1 'polypeptide(L)'
;VLFRSDPRINLIFGDGLKFVQDAPEGAYDLILVDSTDPLGPGEGLFTTEFYRNCYRALNDKGILINQHESPYYKEYAYEMRRAHKKLASVFSIATVYQFYMPTYSSGHWLFGFASKGLDPVKDADFKRWSEFGLQNRYYNPGVHLGAFALPNYVQEELQKED
;
A
#
# COMPACT_ATOMS: atom_id res chain seq x y z
N VAL A 1 -21.24 4.90 -12.78
CA VAL A 1 -20.10 5.10 -11.88
C VAL A 1 -19.57 6.50 -12.11
N LEU A 2 -19.81 7.40 -11.16
CA LEU A 2 -19.59 8.84 -11.31
C LEU A 2 -18.11 9.22 -11.53
N PHE A 3 -17.16 8.45 -11.00
CA PHE A 3 -15.73 8.78 -11.12
C PHE A 3 -15.21 8.77 -12.56
N ARG A 4 -15.79 7.98 -13.46
CA ARG A 4 -15.35 7.89 -14.87
C ARG A 4 -15.57 9.17 -15.67
N SER A 5 -16.44 10.03 -15.20
CA SER A 5 -16.74 11.33 -15.86
C SER A 5 -15.98 12.51 -15.24
N ASP A 6 -15.17 12.29 -14.20
CA ASP A 6 -14.35 13.36 -13.65
C ASP A 6 -13.16 13.66 -14.58
N PRO A 7 -12.97 14.93 -15.01
CA PRO A 7 -11.92 15.29 -15.98
C PRO A 7 -10.49 15.10 -15.47
N ARG A 8 -10.31 14.87 -14.15
CA ARG A 8 -9.00 14.56 -13.56
C ARG A 8 -8.60 13.10 -13.72
N ILE A 9 -9.53 12.22 -14.13
CA ILE A 9 -9.30 10.78 -14.24
C ILE A 9 -8.95 10.44 -15.70
N ASN A 10 -7.79 9.79 -15.85
CA ASN A 10 -7.41 9.13 -17.10
C ASN A 10 -7.55 7.62 -16.91
N LEU A 11 -8.60 7.03 -17.47
CA LEU A 11 -8.89 5.60 -17.35
C LEU A 11 -8.21 4.82 -18.47
N ILE A 12 -7.26 3.97 -18.11
CA ILE A 12 -6.50 3.12 -19.04
C ILE A 12 -6.85 1.66 -18.77
N PHE A 13 -7.17 0.90 -19.81
CA PHE A 13 -7.36 -0.55 -19.77
C PHE A 13 -6.11 -1.22 -20.34
N GLY A 14 -5.41 -2.00 -19.53
CA GLY A 14 -4.18 -2.64 -19.96
C GLY A 14 -3.52 -3.48 -18.86
N ASP A 15 -2.36 -3.98 -19.18
CA ASP A 15 -1.50 -4.71 -18.24
C ASP A 15 -0.80 -3.73 -17.30
N GLY A 16 -1.11 -3.81 -16.00
CA GLY A 16 -0.52 -2.95 -14.97
C GLY A 16 0.98 -3.15 -14.77
N LEU A 17 1.50 -4.37 -14.96
CA LEU A 17 2.94 -4.66 -14.89
C LEU A 17 3.69 -3.91 -15.99
N LYS A 18 3.20 -4.04 -17.22
CA LYS A 18 3.78 -3.37 -18.36
C LYS A 18 3.65 -1.85 -18.24
N PHE A 19 2.51 -1.36 -17.77
CA PHE A 19 2.28 0.07 -17.57
C PHE A 19 3.33 0.70 -16.65
N VAL A 20 3.61 0.06 -15.50
CA VAL A 20 4.61 0.56 -14.55
C VAL A 20 6.03 0.36 -15.09
N GLN A 21 6.28 -0.74 -15.80
CA GLN A 21 7.57 -1.01 -16.44
C GLN A 21 7.92 0.07 -17.49
N ASP A 22 6.95 0.54 -18.26
CA ASP A 22 7.14 1.53 -19.33
C ASP A 22 7.01 2.98 -18.80
N ALA A 23 6.61 3.17 -17.55
CA ALA A 23 6.43 4.49 -16.95
C ALA A 23 7.73 5.30 -16.92
N PRO A 24 7.69 6.62 -17.18
CA PRO A 24 8.84 7.49 -16.99
C PRO A 24 9.35 7.48 -15.53
N GLU A 25 10.63 7.71 -15.35
CA GLU A 25 11.23 7.85 -14.02
C GLU A 25 10.66 9.08 -13.30
N GLY A 26 10.32 8.92 -12.01
CA GLY A 26 9.84 10.02 -11.18
C GLY A 26 8.49 10.62 -11.57
N ALA A 27 7.70 9.93 -12.40
CA ALA A 27 6.46 10.45 -12.97
C ALA A 27 5.29 10.54 -11.98
N TYR A 28 5.33 9.79 -10.89
CA TYR A 28 4.21 9.65 -9.96
C TYR A 28 4.58 10.06 -8.53
N ASP A 29 3.64 10.71 -7.85
CA ASP A 29 3.72 11.00 -6.41
C ASP A 29 3.24 9.82 -5.58
N LEU A 30 2.26 9.07 -6.10
CA LEU A 30 1.59 7.96 -5.41
C LEU A 30 1.23 6.86 -6.40
N ILE A 31 1.52 5.63 -6.01
CA ILE A 31 1.04 4.42 -6.70
C ILE A 31 0.19 3.64 -5.71
N LEU A 32 -1.06 3.35 -6.08
CA LEU A 32 -1.98 2.50 -5.31
C LEU A 32 -2.20 1.20 -6.08
N VAL A 33 -1.83 0.10 -5.47
CA VAL A 33 -2.05 -1.25 -6.01
C VAL A 33 -3.16 -1.92 -5.23
N ASP A 34 -4.35 -1.85 -5.77
CA ASP A 34 -5.53 -2.56 -5.28
C ASP A 34 -5.75 -3.76 -6.19
N SER A 35 -5.19 -4.90 -5.81
CA SER A 35 -5.15 -6.11 -6.62
C SER A 35 -5.92 -7.26 -5.97
N THR A 36 -6.06 -8.35 -6.70
CA THR A 36 -6.44 -9.65 -6.13
C THR A 36 -5.28 -10.23 -5.32
N ASP A 37 -5.54 -11.32 -4.60
CA ASP A 37 -4.56 -12.06 -3.82
C ASP A 37 -3.28 -12.37 -4.64
N PRO A 38 -2.12 -12.61 -3.98
CA PRO A 38 -0.84 -12.88 -4.64
C PRO A 38 -0.76 -14.26 -5.30
N LEU A 39 -1.86 -14.70 -5.87
CA LEU A 39 -2.02 -16.00 -6.53
C LEU A 39 -2.57 -15.81 -7.96
N GLY A 40 -2.10 -16.63 -8.89
CA GLY A 40 -2.56 -16.61 -10.27
C GLY A 40 -2.24 -15.29 -11.01
N PRO A 41 -3.18 -14.65 -11.70
CA PRO A 41 -2.89 -13.47 -12.52
C PRO A 41 -2.35 -12.27 -11.74
N GLY A 42 -2.62 -12.17 -10.43
CA GLY A 42 -2.14 -11.10 -9.55
C GLY A 42 -0.69 -11.29 -9.08
N GLU A 43 -0.11 -12.47 -9.18
CA GLU A 43 1.21 -12.81 -8.62
C GLU A 43 2.32 -11.86 -9.07
N GLY A 44 2.27 -11.41 -10.31
CA GLY A 44 3.24 -10.47 -10.87
C GLY A 44 3.35 -9.15 -10.11
N LEU A 45 2.26 -8.67 -9.52
CA LEU A 45 2.18 -7.43 -8.74
C LEU A 45 2.83 -7.52 -7.34
N PHE A 46 3.29 -8.72 -6.96
CA PHE A 46 3.97 -8.99 -5.68
C PHE A 46 5.43 -9.42 -5.87
N THR A 47 6.01 -9.12 -7.02
CA THR A 47 7.41 -9.42 -7.32
C THR A 47 8.34 -8.27 -6.94
N THR A 48 9.59 -8.59 -6.59
CA THR A 48 10.62 -7.56 -6.35
C THR A 48 10.88 -6.70 -7.59
N GLU A 49 10.75 -7.28 -8.78
CA GLU A 49 10.89 -6.55 -10.04
C GLU A 49 9.80 -5.49 -10.20
N PHE A 50 8.53 -5.86 -9.95
CA PHE A 50 7.43 -4.90 -9.97
C PHE A 50 7.64 -3.76 -8.98
N TYR A 51 8.08 -4.05 -7.76
CA TYR A 51 8.36 -3.02 -6.76
C TYR A 51 9.53 -2.11 -7.16
N ARG A 52 10.56 -2.63 -7.82
CA ARG A 52 11.63 -1.79 -8.40
C ARG A 52 11.13 -0.88 -9.52
N ASN A 53 10.23 -1.37 -10.37
CA ASN A 53 9.59 -0.55 -11.40
C ASN A 53 8.72 0.54 -10.77
N CYS A 54 7.94 0.24 -9.73
CA CYS A 54 7.20 1.24 -8.95
C CYS A 54 8.16 2.26 -8.32
N TYR A 55 9.25 1.80 -7.71
CA TYR A 55 10.25 2.68 -7.12
C TYR A 55 10.82 3.66 -8.15
N ARG A 56 11.22 3.18 -9.32
CA ARG A 56 11.72 4.02 -10.41
C ARG A 56 10.67 5.04 -10.90
N ALA A 57 9.44 4.61 -11.07
CA ALA A 57 8.34 5.44 -11.55
C ALA A 57 7.88 6.50 -10.53
N LEU A 58 8.12 6.30 -9.24
CA LEU A 58 7.84 7.25 -8.17
C LEU A 58 8.92 8.35 -8.11
N ASN A 59 8.49 9.60 -7.83
CA ASN A 59 9.40 10.72 -7.55
C ASN A 59 10.12 10.55 -6.20
N ASP A 60 10.98 11.49 -5.83
CA ASP A 60 11.84 11.43 -4.64
C ASP A 60 11.07 11.38 -3.31
N LYS A 61 9.81 11.81 -3.29
CA LYS A 61 8.90 11.72 -2.14
C LYS A 61 7.76 10.73 -2.37
N GLY A 62 7.89 9.90 -3.40
CA GLY A 62 6.84 9.01 -3.83
C GLY A 62 6.50 7.92 -2.82
N ILE A 63 5.23 7.56 -2.81
CA ILE A 63 4.66 6.55 -1.91
C ILE A 63 4.03 5.45 -2.75
N LEU A 64 4.29 4.20 -2.38
CA LEU A 64 3.59 3.02 -2.86
C LEU A 64 2.71 2.46 -1.75
N ILE A 65 1.45 2.24 -2.05
CA ILE A 65 0.51 1.48 -1.22
C ILE A 65 0.10 0.25 -2.01
N ASN A 66 0.17 -0.91 -1.39
CA ASN A 66 -0.36 -2.12 -2.00
C ASN A 66 -1.19 -2.93 -1.02
N GLN A 67 -2.23 -3.57 -1.52
CA GLN A 67 -3.00 -4.50 -0.71
C GLN A 67 -2.09 -5.62 -0.23
N HIS A 68 -2.11 -5.86 1.08
CA HIS A 68 -1.55 -7.05 1.72
C HIS A 68 -2.70 -7.95 2.14
N GLU A 69 -2.36 -9.05 2.80
CA GLU A 69 -3.32 -10.02 3.27
C GLU A 69 -3.76 -9.79 4.73
N SER A 70 -4.67 -10.62 5.21
CA SER A 70 -5.00 -10.68 6.63
C SER A 70 -3.81 -11.25 7.43
N PRO A 71 -3.42 -10.63 8.54
CA PRO A 71 -2.36 -11.16 9.41
C PRO A 71 -2.86 -12.31 10.31
N TYR A 72 -4.16 -12.64 10.25
CA TYR A 72 -4.81 -13.53 11.21
C TYR A 72 -4.70 -15.01 10.84
N TYR A 73 -4.87 -15.36 9.55
CA TYR A 73 -4.78 -16.73 9.08
C TYR A 73 -3.36 -17.03 8.61
N LYS A 74 -2.87 -18.22 8.95
CA LYS A 74 -1.48 -18.63 8.73
C LYS A 74 -1.01 -18.47 7.28
N GLU A 75 -1.82 -18.89 6.33
CA GLU A 75 -1.53 -18.80 4.90
C GLU A 75 -1.44 -17.34 4.43
N TYR A 76 -2.40 -16.52 4.81
CA TYR A 76 -2.45 -15.10 4.46
C TYR A 76 -1.31 -14.32 5.16
N ALA A 77 -1.06 -14.60 6.42
CA ALA A 77 0.03 -13.98 7.17
C ALA A 77 1.40 -14.29 6.55
N TYR A 78 1.58 -15.51 6.02
CA TYR A 78 2.79 -15.89 5.30
C TYR A 78 2.97 -15.08 4.01
N GLU A 79 1.93 -14.95 3.18
CA GLU A 79 2.00 -14.16 1.95
C GLU A 79 2.18 -12.65 2.25
N MET A 80 1.51 -12.12 3.26
CA MET A 80 1.71 -10.75 3.76
C MET A 80 3.19 -10.50 4.11
N ARG A 81 3.81 -11.40 4.90
CA ARG A 81 5.22 -11.31 5.28
C ARG A 81 6.15 -11.33 4.05
N ARG A 82 5.92 -12.23 3.09
CA ARG A 82 6.70 -12.32 1.86
C ARG A 82 6.61 -11.04 1.04
N ALA A 83 5.40 -10.49 0.87
CA ALA A 83 5.20 -9.24 0.16
C ALA A 83 5.92 -8.08 0.87
N HIS A 84 5.79 -7.99 2.19
CA HIS A 84 6.46 -6.98 3.00
C HIS A 84 7.99 -7.05 2.87
N LYS A 85 8.60 -8.25 2.97
CA LYS A 85 10.05 -8.43 2.80
C LYS A 85 10.55 -7.96 1.44
N LYS A 86 9.81 -8.26 0.37
CA LYS A 86 10.15 -7.79 -0.98
C LYS A 86 10.07 -6.26 -1.07
N LEU A 87 9.05 -5.64 -0.50
CA LEU A 87 8.93 -4.18 -0.40
C LEU A 87 10.11 -3.57 0.36
N ALA A 88 10.43 -4.09 1.53
CA ALA A 88 11.52 -3.62 2.38
C ALA A 88 12.91 -3.81 1.73
N SER A 89 13.05 -4.74 0.77
CA SER A 89 14.29 -4.90 0.00
C SER A 89 14.50 -3.82 -1.07
N VAL A 90 13.46 -3.03 -1.37
CA VAL A 90 13.48 -2.03 -2.45
C VAL A 90 13.38 -0.60 -1.89
N PHE A 91 12.51 -0.39 -0.90
CA PHE A 91 12.24 0.94 -0.36
C PHE A 91 12.98 1.18 0.96
N SER A 92 13.40 2.42 1.18
CA SER A 92 14.09 2.83 2.43
C SER A 92 13.16 2.83 3.64
N ILE A 93 11.88 3.08 3.42
CA ILE A 93 10.83 2.97 4.43
C ILE A 93 9.79 2.00 3.90
N ALA A 94 9.56 0.92 4.64
CA ALA A 94 8.52 -0.05 4.38
C ALA A 94 7.87 -0.47 5.71
N THR A 95 6.57 -0.38 5.79
CA THR A 95 5.75 -0.78 6.94
C THR A 95 4.40 -1.29 6.46
N VAL A 96 3.56 -1.69 7.38
CA VAL A 96 2.17 -2.03 7.09
C VAL A 96 1.24 -1.18 7.96
N TYR A 97 0.02 -0.98 7.49
CA TYR A 97 -1.04 -0.41 8.32
C TYR A 97 -2.31 -1.24 8.23
N GLN A 98 -3.07 -1.24 9.31
CA GLN A 98 -4.27 -2.04 9.47
C GLN A 98 -5.53 -1.26 9.16
N PHE A 99 -6.53 -1.97 8.65
CA PHE A 99 -7.88 -1.45 8.49
C PHE A 99 -8.91 -2.57 8.69
N TYR A 100 -10.17 -2.18 8.86
CA TYR A 100 -11.26 -3.11 9.06
C TYR A 100 -12.07 -3.27 7.79
N MET A 101 -12.20 -4.52 7.32
CA MET A 101 -12.98 -4.87 6.14
C MET A 101 -14.03 -5.94 6.52
N PRO A 102 -15.26 -5.51 6.87
CA PRO A 102 -16.28 -6.43 7.40
C PRO A 102 -16.68 -7.56 6.46
N THR A 103 -16.46 -7.38 5.16
CA THR A 103 -16.83 -8.39 4.14
C THR A 103 -15.77 -9.47 3.92
N TYR A 104 -14.56 -9.29 4.49
CA TYR A 104 -13.50 -10.28 4.40
C TYR A 104 -13.39 -11.10 5.69
N SER A 105 -12.93 -12.33 5.56
CA SER A 105 -12.67 -13.20 6.71
C SER A 105 -11.73 -12.50 7.70
N SER A 106 -11.97 -12.67 9.01
CA SER A 106 -11.35 -11.98 10.14
C SER A 106 -11.73 -10.50 10.31
N GLY A 107 -12.15 -9.79 9.27
CA GLY A 107 -12.37 -8.34 9.32
C GLY A 107 -11.11 -7.49 9.51
N HIS A 108 -9.96 -8.10 9.82
CA HIS A 108 -8.67 -7.45 10.01
C HIS A 108 -7.79 -7.66 8.78
N TRP A 109 -7.45 -6.57 8.11
CA TRP A 109 -6.71 -6.57 6.86
C TRP A 109 -5.58 -5.55 6.88
N LEU A 110 -4.56 -5.74 6.05
CA LEU A 110 -3.41 -4.88 5.99
C LEU A 110 -3.19 -4.30 4.59
N PHE A 111 -2.64 -3.09 4.57
CA PHE A 111 -1.96 -2.53 3.41
C PHE A 111 -0.47 -2.39 3.70
N GLY A 112 0.36 -2.68 2.70
CA GLY A 112 1.75 -2.29 2.68
C GLY A 112 1.90 -0.81 2.36
N PHE A 113 2.73 -0.12 3.12
CA PHE A 113 3.17 1.25 2.87
C PHE A 113 4.66 1.23 2.60
N ALA A 114 5.07 1.81 1.49
CA ALA A 114 6.49 1.99 1.18
C ALA A 114 6.76 3.38 0.61
N SER A 115 7.88 3.99 0.98
CA SER A 115 8.26 5.31 0.48
C SER A 115 9.76 5.46 0.29
N LYS A 116 10.16 6.46 -0.49
CA LYS A 116 11.58 6.83 -0.68
C LYS A 116 12.16 7.63 0.48
N GLY A 117 11.38 8.00 1.49
CA GLY A 117 11.90 8.73 2.65
C GLY A 117 10.84 9.36 3.56
N LEU A 118 9.55 9.23 3.24
CA LEU A 118 8.47 9.74 4.08
C LEU A 118 8.02 8.67 5.09
N ASP A 119 8.15 8.98 6.38
CA ASP A 119 7.60 8.17 7.46
C ASP A 119 6.10 8.48 7.60
N PRO A 120 5.22 7.47 7.55
CA PRO A 120 3.77 7.70 7.51
C PRO A 120 3.20 8.30 8.79
N VAL A 121 3.92 8.24 9.89
CA VAL A 121 3.49 8.79 11.19
C VAL A 121 4.18 10.12 11.49
N LYS A 122 5.51 10.18 11.31
CA LYS A 122 6.31 11.37 11.67
C LYS A 122 6.13 12.53 10.69
N ASP A 123 5.95 12.20 9.40
CA ASP A 123 5.83 13.19 8.33
C ASP A 123 4.36 13.46 7.95
N ALA A 124 3.40 12.90 8.72
CA ALA A 124 1.97 13.14 8.50
C ALA A 124 1.59 14.59 8.84
N ASP A 125 1.18 15.36 7.84
CA ASP A 125 0.76 16.76 8.00
C ASP A 125 -0.75 16.88 8.28
N PHE A 126 -1.14 16.63 9.53
CA PHE A 126 -2.54 16.73 9.95
C PHE A 126 -3.06 18.16 9.96
N LYS A 127 -2.18 19.18 10.04
CA LYS A 127 -2.57 20.57 9.92
C LYS A 127 -3.06 20.86 8.51
N ARG A 128 -2.25 20.53 7.52
CA ARG A 128 -2.60 20.66 6.09
C ARG A 128 -3.87 19.86 5.76
N TRP A 129 -3.99 18.62 6.27
CA TRP A 129 -5.21 17.83 6.09
C TRP A 129 -6.46 18.56 6.62
N SER A 130 -6.37 19.17 7.81
CA SER A 130 -7.48 19.94 8.39
C SER A 130 -7.87 21.16 7.54
N GLU A 131 -6.88 21.84 6.94
CA GLU A 131 -7.09 23.00 6.08
C GLU A 131 -7.86 22.68 4.80
N PHE A 132 -7.79 21.45 4.29
CA PHE A 132 -8.60 21.00 3.15
C PHE A 132 -10.11 20.93 3.45
N GLY A 133 -10.53 20.87 4.70
CA GLY A 133 -11.95 20.83 5.08
C GLY A 133 -12.72 19.62 4.53
N LEU A 134 -12.04 18.51 4.26
CA LEU A 134 -12.64 17.31 3.65
C LEU A 134 -13.64 16.65 4.60
N GLN A 135 -14.83 16.32 4.08
CA GLN A 135 -15.86 15.61 4.81
C GLN A 135 -15.65 14.09 4.67
N ASN A 136 -14.81 13.54 5.54
CA ASN A 136 -14.51 12.12 5.56
C ASN A 136 -15.36 11.36 6.57
N ARG A 137 -15.94 10.23 6.19
CA ARG A 137 -16.72 9.37 7.11
C ARG A 137 -15.85 8.36 7.86
N TYR A 138 -14.70 8.01 7.33
CA TYR A 138 -13.80 7.01 7.91
C TYR A 138 -12.52 7.65 8.46
N TYR A 139 -11.82 8.40 7.64
CA TYR A 139 -10.50 8.91 7.95
C TYR A 139 -10.54 10.13 8.89
N ASN A 140 -9.66 10.09 9.89
CA ASN A 140 -9.26 11.22 10.73
C ASN A 140 -7.85 10.96 11.28
N PRO A 141 -7.17 11.96 11.89
CA PRO A 141 -5.82 11.79 12.43
C PRO A 141 -5.68 10.66 13.46
N GLY A 142 -6.69 10.44 14.30
CA GLY A 142 -6.68 9.35 15.28
C GLY A 142 -6.73 7.97 14.62
N VAL A 143 -7.58 7.80 13.60
CA VAL A 143 -7.63 6.57 12.79
C VAL A 143 -6.32 6.35 12.06
N HIS A 144 -5.70 7.40 11.50
CA HIS A 144 -4.40 7.31 10.84
C HIS A 144 -3.32 6.77 11.79
N LEU A 145 -3.16 7.39 12.95
CA LEU A 145 -2.16 6.95 13.93
C LEU A 145 -2.44 5.53 14.44
N GLY A 146 -3.70 5.23 14.73
CA GLY A 146 -4.14 3.90 15.18
C GLY A 146 -3.93 2.81 14.12
N ALA A 147 -4.00 3.14 12.83
CA ALA A 147 -3.76 2.19 11.75
C ALA A 147 -2.30 1.67 11.74
N PHE A 148 -1.33 2.49 12.16
CA PHE A 148 0.08 2.09 12.27
C PHE A 148 0.45 1.52 13.64
N ALA A 149 -0.44 1.57 14.63
CA ALA A 149 -0.26 0.93 15.95
C ALA A 149 -0.63 -0.56 15.86
N LEU A 150 0.29 -1.37 15.37
CA LEU A 150 0.04 -2.78 15.07
C LEU A 150 0.01 -3.65 16.34
N PRO A 151 -0.89 -4.64 16.43
CA PRO A 151 -0.85 -5.68 17.45
C PRO A 151 0.47 -6.45 17.46
N ASN A 152 0.87 -6.95 18.63
CA ASN A 152 2.14 -7.70 18.78
C ASN A 152 2.23 -8.89 17.82
N TYR A 153 1.16 -9.67 17.65
CA TYR A 153 1.19 -10.82 16.75
C TYR A 153 1.45 -10.43 15.27
N VAL A 154 1.05 -9.25 14.84
CA VAL A 154 1.38 -8.73 13.50
C VAL A 154 2.86 -8.37 13.43
N GLN A 155 3.39 -7.68 14.46
CA GLN A 155 4.81 -7.33 14.52
C GLN A 155 5.70 -8.57 14.56
N GLU A 156 5.33 -9.58 15.35
CA GLU A 156 6.00 -10.86 15.43
C GLU A 156 6.00 -11.59 14.07
N GLU A 157 4.85 -11.57 13.35
CA GLU A 157 4.76 -12.20 12.03
C GLU A 157 5.68 -11.52 11.01
N LEU A 158 5.74 -10.19 11.01
CA LEU A 158 6.62 -9.42 10.11
C LEU A 158 8.12 -9.68 10.34
N GLN A 159 8.50 -10.07 11.56
CA GLN A 159 9.89 -10.34 11.96
C GLN A 159 10.35 -11.78 11.71
N LYS A 160 9.43 -12.72 11.42
CA LYS A 160 9.81 -14.11 11.18
C LYS A 160 10.72 -14.23 9.95
N GLU A 161 11.74 -15.06 10.09
CA GLU A 161 12.53 -15.52 8.95
C GLU A 161 11.73 -16.57 8.14
N ASP A 162 12.08 -16.76 6.87
CA ASP A 162 11.42 -17.76 5.99
C ASP A 162 12.01 -19.15 6.22
#